data_d543ecd505d420125477cf2514d88f76
#
_entry.id   d543ecd505d420125477cf2514d88f76
#
_cell.length_a   1.000
_cell.length_b   1.000
_cell.length_c   1.000
_cell.angle_alpha   90.00
_cell.angle_beta   90.00
_cell.angle_gamma   90.00
#
_symmetry.space_group_name_H-M   'P 1'
#
loop_
_entity.id
_entity.type
_entity.pdbx_description
1 polymer ?
#
loop_
_entity_poly.entity_id
_entity_poly.type
_entity_poly.pdbx_seq_one_letter_code
_entity_poly.pdbx_strand_id
1 'polypeptide(L)'
;MRVLLATHNPPLAVLIRRSLLRFHYDWVHVENGLDAFQKALGRKFDLLLLDYDLPRMQAIEILRRFRSLENFNPPPVVVLTLREEERAQIEAGHFPQTEVLSRPMAIRKFVALVQQILHQGIRVACLGGGTGLFTLLSGLKTLPGISLSSVVSMSDDGGSTGKLRDIFGILPPGDIRRSLVALSTAPDLLNELMQYRFEKGKGLEGHNLGNLLLTALSQMRGSMPQAVKSLSEILNIQGQVIPVTETVNTLKAELEDGTIMEGEHRIDLFEGVDPNLRIKRLWQEPPVSANPDALAALVNAHLIILGPGDLFTSVVSNLIVGGIAEAITASRAKKIYICNVMTKAGETTHYKASDHIREIVRYLGRDVLDYVLCSTTTFSYAALRVYAQKNQEPVIEISSRNLREATRAQILWADLASETELVRHDSLKLAAELKQIFEKEMKR
;
A
#
# COMPACT_ATOMS: atom_id res chain seq x y z
N MET A 1 -16.27 -1.63 -16.07
CA MET A 1 -15.72 -2.94 -16.49
C MET A 1 -16.87 -3.84 -16.92
N ARG A 2 -16.69 -4.51 -18.06
CA ARG A 2 -17.73 -5.36 -18.66
C ARG A 2 -17.40 -6.82 -18.48
N VAL A 3 -18.32 -7.58 -17.88
CA VAL A 3 -18.14 -9.01 -17.56
C VAL A 3 -19.16 -9.84 -18.34
N LEU A 4 -18.68 -10.84 -19.09
CA LEU A 4 -19.53 -11.86 -19.69
C LEU A 4 -19.67 -13.02 -18.71
N LEU A 5 -20.89 -13.35 -18.34
CA LEU A 5 -21.22 -14.56 -17.60
C LEU A 5 -21.93 -15.55 -18.52
N ALA A 6 -21.33 -16.70 -18.72
CA ALA A 6 -21.91 -17.80 -19.46
C ALA A 6 -22.23 -18.95 -18.49
N THR A 7 -23.50 -19.20 -18.25
CA THR A 7 -24.01 -20.34 -17.46
C THR A 7 -25.48 -20.57 -17.78
N HIS A 8 -25.86 -21.82 -17.88
CA HIS A 8 -27.27 -22.24 -18.01
C HIS A 8 -27.91 -22.54 -16.64
N ASN A 9 -27.17 -22.30 -15.53
CA ASN A 9 -27.64 -22.52 -14.17
C ASN A 9 -28.11 -21.19 -13.54
N PRO A 10 -29.44 -20.92 -13.45
CA PRO A 10 -29.96 -19.65 -12.94
C PRO A 10 -29.58 -19.35 -11.48
N PRO A 11 -29.61 -20.33 -10.54
CA PRO A 11 -29.11 -20.12 -9.18
C PRO A 11 -27.64 -19.67 -9.13
N LEU A 12 -26.77 -20.24 -9.96
CA LEU A 12 -25.37 -19.86 -10.04
C LEU A 12 -25.22 -18.44 -10.58
N ALA A 13 -25.96 -18.07 -11.63
CA ALA A 13 -25.95 -16.72 -12.17
C ALA A 13 -26.35 -15.67 -11.13
N VAL A 14 -27.41 -15.95 -10.36
CA VAL A 14 -27.85 -15.08 -9.25
C VAL A 14 -26.79 -14.97 -8.17
N LEU A 15 -26.19 -16.07 -7.76
CA LEU A 15 -25.13 -16.10 -6.72
C LEU A 15 -23.94 -15.26 -7.14
N ILE A 16 -23.43 -15.47 -8.35
CA ILE A 16 -22.28 -14.73 -8.91
C ILE A 16 -22.57 -13.22 -8.97
N ARG A 17 -23.72 -12.86 -9.54
CA ARG A 17 -24.10 -11.44 -9.66
C ARG A 17 -24.30 -10.77 -8.29
N ARG A 18 -24.90 -11.45 -7.32
CA ARG A 18 -25.07 -10.96 -5.95
C ARG A 18 -23.73 -10.77 -5.25
N SER A 19 -22.80 -11.71 -5.37
CA SER A 19 -21.50 -11.63 -4.71
C SER A 19 -20.63 -10.47 -5.21
N LEU A 20 -20.90 -10.01 -6.44
CA LEU A 20 -20.17 -8.93 -7.11
C LEU A 20 -20.98 -7.63 -7.26
N LEU A 21 -22.19 -7.56 -6.70
CA LEU A 21 -23.14 -6.44 -6.88
C LEU A 21 -22.53 -5.08 -6.48
N ARG A 22 -21.75 -5.03 -5.41
CA ARG A 22 -21.10 -3.81 -4.88
C ARG A 22 -20.08 -3.17 -5.82
N PHE A 23 -19.64 -3.87 -6.88
CA PHE A 23 -18.59 -3.40 -7.80
C PHE A 23 -19.13 -2.79 -9.09
N HIS A 24 -20.45 -2.71 -9.27
CA HIS A 24 -21.13 -2.04 -10.39
C HIS A 24 -20.60 -2.43 -11.78
N TYR A 25 -20.34 -3.75 -12.00
CA TYR A 25 -19.94 -4.24 -13.32
C TYR A 25 -21.09 -4.19 -14.35
N ASP A 26 -20.74 -3.94 -15.61
CA ASP A 26 -21.66 -4.09 -16.75
C ASP A 26 -21.73 -5.56 -17.14
N TRP A 27 -22.88 -6.19 -16.87
CA TRP A 27 -23.06 -7.63 -17.04
C TRP A 27 -23.70 -7.98 -18.36
N VAL A 28 -23.08 -8.91 -19.08
CA VAL A 28 -23.71 -9.61 -20.20
C VAL A 28 -23.86 -11.08 -19.80
N HIS A 29 -25.10 -11.58 -19.71
CA HIS A 29 -25.37 -12.98 -19.40
C HIS A 29 -25.79 -13.73 -20.66
N VAL A 30 -25.27 -14.93 -20.84
CA VAL A 30 -25.61 -15.88 -21.89
C VAL A 30 -25.75 -17.29 -21.29
N GLU A 31 -26.60 -18.12 -21.90
CA GLU A 31 -26.92 -19.45 -21.37
C GLU A 31 -26.23 -20.60 -22.12
N ASN A 32 -25.48 -20.31 -23.16
CA ASN A 32 -24.75 -21.31 -23.93
C ASN A 32 -23.38 -20.81 -24.40
N GLY A 33 -22.50 -21.76 -24.71
CA GLY A 33 -21.12 -21.44 -25.06
C GLY A 33 -20.93 -20.84 -26.45
N LEU A 34 -21.82 -21.14 -27.41
CA LEU A 34 -21.73 -20.56 -28.74
C LEU A 34 -21.99 -19.04 -28.70
N ASP A 35 -23.02 -18.62 -27.98
CA ASP A 35 -23.30 -17.19 -27.79
C ASP A 35 -22.20 -16.49 -27.00
N ALA A 36 -21.60 -17.20 -26.00
CA ALA A 36 -20.46 -16.69 -25.26
C ALA A 36 -19.26 -16.41 -26.19
N PHE A 37 -18.93 -17.38 -27.02
CA PHE A 37 -17.86 -17.27 -28.01
C PHE A 37 -18.10 -16.12 -29.01
N GLN A 38 -19.28 -16.06 -29.63
CA GLN A 38 -19.62 -15.02 -30.60
C GLN A 38 -19.58 -13.62 -29.98
N LYS A 39 -20.13 -13.46 -28.77
CA LYS A 39 -20.09 -12.16 -28.07
C LYS A 39 -18.68 -11.74 -27.69
N ALA A 40 -17.84 -12.69 -27.26
CA ALA A 40 -16.44 -12.41 -26.92
C ALA A 40 -15.62 -11.94 -28.13
N LEU A 41 -15.93 -12.43 -29.32
CA LEU A 41 -15.31 -11.97 -30.57
C LEU A 41 -15.81 -10.59 -31.02
N GLY A 42 -17.10 -10.32 -30.85
CA GLY A 42 -17.73 -9.11 -31.35
C GLY A 42 -17.66 -7.89 -30.45
N ARG A 43 -17.25 -8.04 -29.20
CA ARG A 43 -17.23 -6.95 -28.20
C ARG A 43 -16.07 -7.12 -27.22
N LYS A 44 -15.52 -6.00 -26.75
CA LYS A 44 -14.52 -6.05 -25.66
C LYS A 44 -15.17 -6.37 -24.31
N PHE A 45 -14.66 -7.38 -23.65
CA PHE A 45 -14.95 -7.72 -22.27
C PHE A 45 -13.65 -7.64 -21.47
N ASP A 46 -13.78 -7.32 -20.18
CA ASP A 46 -12.66 -7.28 -19.24
C ASP A 46 -12.47 -8.64 -18.55
N LEU A 47 -13.51 -9.48 -18.53
CA LEU A 47 -13.51 -10.83 -17.96
C LEU A 47 -14.57 -11.70 -18.57
N LEU A 48 -14.25 -12.97 -18.82
CA LEU A 48 -15.21 -14.04 -19.11
C LEU A 48 -15.31 -14.99 -17.91
N LEU A 49 -16.53 -15.19 -17.41
CA LEU A 49 -16.88 -16.22 -16.43
C LEU A 49 -17.63 -17.32 -17.15
N LEU A 50 -17.01 -18.49 -17.32
CA LEU A 50 -17.58 -19.60 -18.07
C LEU A 50 -17.87 -20.77 -17.14
N ASP A 51 -19.11 -21.25 -17.13
CA ASP A 51 -19.42 -22.56 -16.60
C ASP A 51 -18.80 -23.61 -17.52
N TYR A 52 -18.19 -24.69 -16.97
CA TYR A 52 -17.53 -25.70 -17.80
C TYR A 52 -18.53 -26.40 -18.74
N ASP A 53 -19.67 -26.85 -18.19
CA ASP A 53 -20.72 -27.56 -18.90
C ASP A 53 -21.72 -26.59 -19.56
N LEU A 54 -21.29 -25.86 -20.57
CA LEU A 54 -22.19 -25.00 -21.36
C LEU A 54 -22.84 -25.77 -22.51
N PRO A 55 -24.15 -25.59 -22.73
CA PRO A 55 -24.82 -26.11 -23.91
C PRO A 55 -24.20 -25.57 -25.22
N ARG A 56 -24.28 -26.36 -26.28
CA ARG A 56 -23.80 -26.08 -27.66
C ARG A 56 -22.29 -25.98 -27.83
N MET A 57 -21.54 -25.55 -26.80
CA MET A 57 -20.09 -25.44 -26.83
C MET A 57 -19.55 -25.40 -25.41
N GLN A 58 -18.77 -26.37 -25.01
CA GLN A 58 -18.15 -26.39 -23.68
C GLN A 58 -17.07 -25.31 -23.51
N ALA A 59 -16.77 -24.92 -22.28
CA ALA A 59 -15.77 -23.91 -21.98
C ALA A 59 -14.37 -24.26 -22.57
N ILE A 60 -13.97 -25.53 -22.48
CA ILE A 60 -12.69 -26.00 -23.05
C ILE A 60 -12.63 -25.83 -24.59
N GLU A 61 -13.76 -25.99 -25.27
CA GLU A 61 -13.84 -25.80 -26.72
C GLU A 61 -13.73 -24.31 -27.09
N ILE A 62 -14.36 -23.43 -26.29
CA ILE A 62 -14.22 -21.97 -26.43
C ILE A 62 -12.75 -21.58 -26.32
N LEU A 63 -12.04 -22.06 -25.27
CA LEU A 63 -10.63 -21.77 -25.05
C LEU A 63 -9.74 -22.28 -26.19
N ARG A 64 -9.98 -23.48 -26.69
CA ARG A 64 -9.25 -24.04 -27.85
C ARG A 64 -9.46 -23.19 -29.10
N ARG A 65 -10.68 -22.73 -29.36
CA ARG A 65 -10.98 -21.86 -30.50
C ARG A 65 -10.34 -20.48 -30.34
N PHE A 66 -10.35 -19.88 -29.16
CA PHE A 66 -9.63 -18.63 -28.93
C PHE A 66 -8.13 -18.77 -29.25
N ARG A 67 -7.51 -19.88 -28.84
CA ARG A 67 -6.10 -20.17 -29.10
C ARG A 67 -5.79 -20.36 -30.59
N SER A 68 -6.73 -20.85 -31.38
CA SER A 68 -6.56 -21.07 -32.84
C SER A 68 -6.76 -19.81 -33.69
N LEU A 69 -7.24 -18.72 -33.12
CA LEU A 69 -7.48 -17.47 -33.86
C LEU A 69 -6.19 -16.63 -33.89
N GLU A 70 -5.68 -16.41 -35.11
CA GLU A 70 -4.58 -15.47 -35.31
C GLU A 70 -4.99 -14.04 -34.97
N ASN A 71 -4.12 -13.31 -34.25
CA ASN A 71 -4.33 -11.91 -33.84
C ASN A 71 -5.52 -11.67 -32.89
N PHE A 72 -6.07 -12.70 -32.25
CA PHE A 72 -7.07 -12.54 -31.20
C PHE A 72 -6.42 -12.70 -29.81
N ASN A 73 -6.48 -11.67 -28.99
CA ASN A 73 -6.06 -11.73 -27.59
C ASN A 73 -7.33 -11.82 -26.73
N PRO A 74 -7.69 -13.01 -26.23
CA PRO A 74 -8.88 -13.17 -25.41
C PRO A 74 -8.73 -12.41 -24.10
N PRO A 75 -9.84 -11.86 -23.54
CA PRO A 75 -9.81 -11.33 -22.19
C PRO A 75 -9.53 -12.47 -21.20
N PRO A 76 -9.12 -12.14 -19.96
CA PRO A 76 -9.00 -13.12 -18.89
C PRO A 76 -10.25 -13.97 -18.75
N VAL A 77 -10.07 -15.26 -18.49
CA VAL A 77 -11.15 -16.25 -18.34
C VAL A 77 -11.10 -16.90 -16.97
N VAL A 78 -12.24 -17.02 -16.30
CA VAL A 78 -12.42 -17.91 -15.15
C VAL A 78 -13.37 -19.02 -15.53
N VAL A 79 -12.90 -20.28 -15.49
CA VAL A 79 -13.74 -21.46 -15.73
C VAL A 79 -14.20 -22.02 -14.38
N LEU A 80 -15.52 -22.22 -14.26
CA LEU A 80 -16.14 -22.83 -13.10
C LEU A 80 -16.38 -24.31 -13.36
N THR A 81 -15.69 -25.18 -12.62
CA THR A 81 -15.74 -26.65 -12.79
C THR A 81 -16.49 -27.32 -11.63
N LEU A 82 -17.06 -28.49 -11.88
CA LEU A 82 -17.72 -29.33 -10.86
C LEU A 82 -16.86 -30.53 -10.47
N ARG A 83 -16.05 -31.03 -11.44
CA ARG A 83 -15.27 -32.25 -11.32
C ARG A 83 -13.79 -31.95 -11.43
N GLU A 84 -12.97 -32.75 -10.76
CA GLU A 84 -11.51 -32.62 -10.81
C GLU A 84 -10.95 -32.91 -12.22
N GLU A 85 -11.62 -33.83 -12.95
CA GLU A 85 -11.28 -34.15 -14.35
C GLU A 85 -11.41 -32.94 -15.29
N GLU A 86 -12.48 -32.15 -15.11
CA GLU A 86 -12.72 -30.90 -15.88
C GLU A 86 -11.63 -29.88 -15.60
N ARG A 87 -11.24 -29.74 -14.34
CA ARG A 87 -10.12 -28.88 -13.92
C ARG A 87 -8.82 -29.33 -14.56
N ALA A 88 -8.49 -30.62 -14.47
CA ALA A 88 -7.28 -31.21 -15.03
C ALA A 88 -7.20 -30.98 -16.55
N GLN A 89 -8.32 -31.06 -17.27
CA GLN A 89 -8.37 -30.81 -18.72
C GLN A 89 -8.04 -29.36 -19.07
N ILE A 90 -8.54 -28.38 -18.29
CA ILE A 90 -8.24 -26.96 -18.52
C ILE A 90 -6.77 -26.69 -18.20
N GLU A 91 -6.27 -27.18 -17.05
CA GLU A 91 -4.88 -27.00 -16.63
C GLU A 91 -3.90 -27.63 -17.62
N ALA A 92 -4.17 -28.84 -18.11
CA ALA A 92 -3.38 -29.51 -19.13
C ALA A 92 -3.35 -28.76 -20.47
N GLY A 93 -4.39 -27.99 -20.77
CA GLY A 93 -4.47 -27.19 -21.99
C GLY A 93 -3.55 -25.97 -22.00
N HIS A 94 -3.00 -25.56 -20.88
CA HIS A 94 -2.12 -24.38 -20.73
C HIS A 94 -2.66 -23.12 -21.45
N PHE A 95 -3.92 -22.77 -21.18
CA PHE A 95 -4.56 -21.61 -21.80
C PHE A 95 -4.09 -20.31 -21.11
N PRO A 96 -3.57 -19.32 -21.87
CA PRO A 96 -3.12 -18.03 -21.30
C PRO A 96 -4.26 -17.32 -20.60
N GLN A 97 -3.95 -16.63 -19.50
CA GLN A 97 -4.90 -15.81 -18.73
C GLN A 97 -6.18 -16.55 -18.31
N THR A 98 -6.09 -17.86 -18.07
CA THR A 98 -7.21 -18.69 -17.67
C THR A 98 -7.00 -19.23 -16.27
N GLU A 99 -7.96 -18.97 -15.39
CA GLU A 99 -8.02 -19.47 -14.01
C GLU A 99 -9.15 -20.47 -13.87
N VAL A 100 -8.99 -21.45 -12.98
CA VAL A 100 -9.99 -22.50 -12.74
C VAL A 100 -10.45 -22.46 -11.29
N LEU A 101 -11.76 -22.46 -11.09
CA LEU A 101 -12.40 -22.53 -9.80
C LEU A 101 -13.35 -23.72 -9.70
N SER A 102 -13.03 -24.66 -8.82
CA SER A 102 -13.89 -25.82 -8.56
C SER A 102 -15.05 -25.44 -7.62
N ARG A 103 -16.23 -25.98 -7.91
CA ARG A 103 -17.44 -25.87 -7.05
C ARG A 103 -17.57 -27.08 -6.12
N PRO A 104 -18.06 -26.92 -4.88
CA PRO A 104 -18.52 -25.69 -4.25
C PRO A 104 -17.34 -24.75 -3.95
N MET A 105 -17.50 -23.47 -4.32
CA MET A 105 -16.46 -22.46 -4.11
C MET A 105 -16.78 -21.55 -2.92
N ALA A 106 -15.76 -21.18 -2.15
CA ALA A 106 -15.90 -20.13 -1.17
C ALA A 106 -16.11 -18.79 -1.89
N ILE A 107 -17.26 -18.13 -1.66
CA ILE A 107 -17.62 -16.85 -2.29
C ILE A 107 -16.50 -15.82 -2.13
N ARG A 108 -15.82 -15.78 -0.97
CA ARG A 108 -14.69 -14.89 -0.72
C ARG A 108 -13.52 -15.12 -1.69
N LYS A 109 -13.17 -16.40 -1.96
CA LYS A 109 -12.11 -16.75 -2.91
C LYS A 109 -12.50 -16.36 -4.34
N PHE A 110 -13.75 -16.60 -4.73
CA PHE A 110 -14.27 -16.19 -6.04
C PHE A 110 -14.22 -14.68 -6.22
N VAL A 111 -14.73 -13.90 -5.26
CA VAL A 111 -14.71 -12.44 -5.30
C VAL A 111 -13.28 -11.93 -5.37
N ALA A 112 -12.36 -12.46 -4.56
CA ALA A 112 -10.96 -12.08 -4.56
C ALA A 112 -10.29 -12.35 -5.93
N LEU A 113 -10.54 -13.52 -6.52
CA LEU A 113 -9.99 -13.88 -7.85
C LEU A 113 -10.53 -12.96 -8.95
N VAL A 114 -11.85 -12.75 -8.99
CA VAL A 114 -12.47 -11.85 -9.98
C VAL A 114 -11.93 -10.43 -9.84
N GLN A 115 -11.74 -9.97 -8.62
CA GLN A 115 -11.11 -8.67 -8.37
C GLN A 115 -9.64 -8.65 -8.81
N GLN A 116 -8.88 -9.68 -8.48
CA GLN A 116 -7.48 -9.80 -8.92
C GLN A 116 -7.37 -9.75 -10.46
N ILE A 117 -8.27 -10.38 -11.17
CA ILE A 117 -8.27 -10.46 -12.65
C ILE A 117 -8.78 -9.16 -13.26
N LEU A 118 -9.96 -8.68 -12.85
CA LEU A 118 -10.55 -7.45 -13.38
C LEU A 118 -9.78 -6.22 -12.94
N HIS A 119 -9.23 -6.31 -11.77
CA HIS A 119 -8.29 -5.36 -11.23
C HIS A 119 -6.88 -5.96 -11.34
N GLN A 120 -6.38 -6.22 -12.55
CA GLN A 120 -4.97 -5.93 -12.85
C GLN A 120 -4.80 -4.44 -12.59
N GLY A 121 -5.12 -4.12 -11.35
CA GLY A 121 -5.31 -2.81 -10.83
C GLY A 121 -4.01 -2.06 -10.90
N ILE A 122 -4.10 -0.78 -10.92
CA ILE A 122 -2.95 0.10 -10.77
C ILE A 122 -2.18 -0.40 -9.56
N ARG A 123 -1.01 -1.00 -9.79
CA ARG A 123 -0.13 -1.44 -8.71
C ARG A 123 0.53 -0.21 -8.09
N VAL A 124 0.23 0.02 -6.83
CA VAL A 124 0.69 1.18 -6.07
C VAL A 124 1.58 0.69 -4.93
N ALA A 125 2.85 1.07 -4.94
CA ALA A 125 3.76 0.85 -3.83
C ALA A 125 3.81 2.13 -2.97
N CYS A 126 3.49 2.01 -1.68
CA CYS A 126 3.51 3.10 -0.72
C CYS A 126 4.66 2.88 0.27
N LEU A 127 5.59 3.83 0.39
CA LEU A 127 6.71 3.78 1.33
C LEU A 127 6.50 4.78 2.45
N GLY A 128 6.71 4.34 3.68
CA GLY A 128 6.60 5.21 4.85
C GLY A 128 6.59 4.44 6.15
N GLY A 129 6.02 5.07 7.17
CA GLY A 129 5.82 4.51 8.51
C GLY A 129 4.77 5.34 9.27
N GLY A 130 4.51 4.96 10.51
CA GLY A 130 3.71 5.74 11.42
C GLY A 130 2.27 5.99 11.02
N THR A 131 1.75 7.10 11.53
CA THR A 131 0.36 7.54 11.30
C THR A 131 0.14 8.04 9.87
N GLY A 132 1.17 8.61 9.23
CA GLY A 132 1.05 9.13 7.87
C GLY A 132 0.73 8.03 6.87
N LEU A 133 1.51 6.95 6.88
CA LEU A 133 1.27 5.78 6.03
C LEU A 133 -0.09 5.13 6.33
N PHE A 134 -0.47 5.01 7.61
CA PHE A 134 -1.80 4.53 8.01
C PHE A 134 -2.92 5.35 7.35
N THR A 135 -2.83 6.67 7.39
CA THR A 135 -3.83 7.59 6.80
C THR A 135 -3.92 7.41 5.28
N LEU A 136 -2.78 7.33 4.60
CA LEU A 136 -2.71 7.10 3.16
C LEU A 136 -3.38 5.76 2.77
N LEU A 137 -2.96 4.67 3.40
CA LEU A 137 -3.48 3.33 3.11
C LEU A 137 -4.98 3.21 3.39
N SER A 138 -5.46 3.81 4.49
CA SER A 138 -6.88 3.84 4.84
C SER A 138 -7.74 4.53 3.78
N GLY A 139 -7.22 5.58 3.15
CA GLY A 139 -7.89 6.24 2.02
C GLY A 139 -7.80 5.41 0.73
N LEU A 140 -6.60 4.98 0.36
CA LEU A 140 -6.38 4.27 -0.90
C LEU A 140 -7.13 2.93 -0.97
N LYS A 141 -7.28 2.20 0.15
CA LYS A 141 -8.05 0.94 0.16
C LYS A 141 -9.51 1.11 -0.27
N THR A 142 -10.06 2.32 -0.20
CA THR A 142 -11.44 2.60 -0.64
C THR A 142 -11.58 2.75 -2.15
N LEU A 143 -10.46 2.97 -2.85
CA LEU A 143 -10.47 3.15 -4.29
C LEU A 143 -10.54 1.80 -5.00
N PRO A 144 -11.48 1.63 -5.93
CA PRO A 144 -11.57 0.40 -6.72
C PRO A 144 -10.42 0.31 -7.72
N GLY A 145 -10.01 -0.89 -8.02
CA GLY A 145 -9.05 -1.13 -9.12
C GLY A 145 -7.61 -0.82 -8.79
N ILE A 146 -7.22 -0.75 -7.52
CA ILE A 146 -5.83 -0.63 -7.11
C ILE A 146 -5.37 -1.83 -6.29
N SER A 147 -4.12 -2.25 -6.54
CA SER A 147 -3.41 -3.26 -5.76
C SER A 147 -2.33 -2.56 -4.94
N LEU A 148 -2.48 -2.58 -3.61
CA LEU A 148 -1.62 -1.86 -2.69
C LEU A 148 -0.48 -2.73 -2.17
N SER A 149 0.74 -2.20 -2.22
CA SER A 149 1.91 -2.75 -1.52
C SER A 149 2.43 -1.68 -0.56
N SER A 150 2.32 -1.94 0.74
CA SER A 150 2.84 -1.07 1.79
C SER A 150 4.25 -1.52 2.19
N VAL A 151 5.27 -0.74 1.81
CA VAL A 151 6.67 -0.94 2.22
C VAL A 151 6.90 -0.12 3.48
N VAL A 152 7.18 -0.81 4.59
CA VAL A 152 7.12 -0.24 5.93
C VAL A 152 8.50 -0.13 6.54
N SER A 153 8.81 1.05 7.12
CA SER A 153 10.05 1.28 7.87
C SER A 153 10.22 0.32 9.04
N MET A 154 11.45 -0.16 9.25
CA MET A 154 11.82 -1.08 10.33
C MET A 154 12.77 -0.41 11.34
N SER A 155 12.61 0.90 11.55
CA SER A 155 13.50 1.69 12.42
C SER A 155 12.87 2.03 13.78
N ASP A 156 11.53 1.86 13.98
CA ASP A 156 10.81 2.20 15.23
C ASP A 156 11.39 1.43 16.43
N ASP A 157 11.88 2.16 17.43
CA ASP A 157 12.39 1.62 18.68
C ASP A 157 11.71 2.22 19.92
N GLY A 158 10.57 2.90 19.71
CA GLY A 158 9.83 3.54 20.78
C GLY A 158 8.87 2.60 21.53
N GLY A 159 8.60 2.92 22.79
CA GLY A 159 7.53 2.35 23.62
C GLY A 159 7.42 0.82 23.60
N SER A 160 6.23 0.30 23.26
CA SER A 160 5.96 -1.14 23.16
C SER A 160 6.79 -1.83 22.08
N THR A 161 7.03 -1.14 20.97
CA THR A 161 7.78 -1.67 19.82
C THR A 161 9.21 -1.94 20.18
N GLY A 162 9.91 -0.96 20.77
CA GLY A 162 11.31 -1.09 21.17
C GLY A 162 11.50 -2.17 22.23
N LYS A 163 10.65 -2.22 23.27
CA LYS A 163 10.71 -3.26 24.29
C LYS A 163 10.61 -4.67 23.69
N LEU A 164 9.68 -4.90 22.76
CA LEU A 164 9.52 -6.22 22.15
C LEU A 164 10.67 -6.56 21.20
N ARG A 165 11.15 -5.58 20.43
CA ARG A 165 12.33 -5.72 19.58
C ARG A 165 13.55 -6.17 20.40
N ASP A 166 13.82 -5.48 21.49
CA ASP A 166 15.03 -5.72 22.31
C ASP A 166 14.95 -7.03 23.10
N ILE A 167 13.76 -7.40 23.63
CA ILE A 167 13.58 -8.64 24.39
C ILE A 167 13.62 -9.87 23.46
N PHE A 168 13.00 -9.81 22.30
CA PHE A 168 12.80 -10.97 21.43
C PHE A 168 13.72 -11.00 20.20
N GLY A 169 14.53 -9.96 19.95
CA GLY A 169 15.40 -9.86 18.77
C GLY A 169 14.64 -9.84 17.44
N ILE A 170 13.42 -9.29 17.44
CA ILE A 170 12.55 -9.26 16.27
C ILE A 170 12.54 -7.88 15.60
N LEU A 171 12.08 -7.83 14.37
CA LEU A 171 11.76 -6.55 13.71
C LEU A 171 10.66 -5.79 14.47
N PRO A 172 10.70 -4.45 14.47
CA PRO A 172 9.73 -3.62 15.18
C PRO A 172 8.29 -3.83 14.65
N PRO A 173 7.34 -4.27 15.49
CA PRO A 173 6.00 -4.62 15.04
C PRO A 173 5.05 -3.42 14.86
N GLY A 174 5.40 -2.23 15.38
CA GLY A 174 4.48 -1.09 15.50
C GLY A 174 3.90 -0.61 14.18
N ASP A 175 4.74 -0.29 13.23
CA ASP A 175 4.33 0.24 11.93
C ASP A 175 3.76 -0.84 11.01
N ILE A 176 4.26 -2.06 11.11
CA ILE A 176 3.65 -3.25 10.46
C ILE A 176 2.20 -3.39 10.91
N ARG A 177 1.95 -3.38 12.21
CA ARG A 177 0.60 -3.48 12.79
C ARG A 177 -0.31 -2.35 12.29
N ARG A 178 0.17 -1.11 12.27
CA ARG A 178 -0.60 0.04 11.76
C ARG A 178 -0.99 -0.16 10.30
N SER A 179 -0.07 -0.59 9.46
CA SER A 179 -0.32 -0.86 8.03
C SER A 179 -1.30 -2.01 7.82
N LEU A 180 -1.20 -3.08 8.60
CA LEU A 180 -2.16 -4.20 8.58
C LEU A 180 -3.58 -3.75 8.95
N VAL A 181 -3.73 -2.96 10.02
CA VAL A 181 -5.03 -2.40 10.43
C VAL A 181 -5.57 -1.43 9.37
N ALA A 182 -4.72 -0.58 8.79
CA ALA A 182 -5.13 0.33 7.73
C ALA A 182 -5.75 -0.41 6.53
N LEU A 183 -5.17 -1.53 6.13
CA LEU A 183 -5.61 -2.35 5.00
C LEU A 183 -6.67 -3.41 5.37
N SER A 184 -6.95 -3.59 6.65
CA SER A 184 -7.90 -4.60 7.16
C SER A 184 -9.32 -4.37 6.66
N THR A 185 -10.02 -5.48 6.34
CA THR A 185 -11.46 -5.55 6.12
C THR A 185 -12.15 -6.43 7.18
N ALA A 186 -11.43 -6.77 8.25
CA ALA A 186 -11.96 -7.50 9.37
C ALA A 186 -13.03 -6.69 10.13
N PRO A 187 -13.88 -7.37 10.93
CA PRO A 187 -14.84 -6.68 11.81
C PRO A 187 -14.17 -5.66 12.73
N ASP A 188 -14.89 -4.60 13.06
CA ASP A 188 -14.38 -3.47 13.86
C ASP A 188 -13.77 -3.92 15.20
N LEU A 189 -14.39 -4.85 15.90
CA LEU A 189 -13.88 -5.42 17.15
C LEU A 189 -12.45 -5.97 17.01
N LEU A 190 -12.12 -6.64 15.88
CA LEU A 190 -10.79 -7.18 15.68
C LEU A 190 -9.78 -6.05 15.41
N ASN A 191 -10.20 -5.00 14.71
CA ASN A 191 -9.38 -3.82 14.49
C ASN A 191 -9.16 -3.04 15.81
N GLU A 192 -10.16 -2.97 16.69
CA GLU A 192 -10.03 -2.40 18.03
C GLU A 192 -9.06 -3.21 18.89
N LEU A 193 -9.18 -4.54 18.89
CA LEU A 193 -8.24 -5.43 19.59
C LEU A 193 -6.79 -5.24 19.11
N MET A 194 -6.59 -5.10 17.80
CA MET A 194 -5.26 -4.83 17.23
C MET A 194 -4.67 -3.49 17.67
N GLN A 195 -5.50 -2.55 18.07
CA GLN A 195 -5.08 -1.23 18.54
C GLN A 195 -5.09 -1.09 20.07
N TYR A 196 -5.67 -2.06 20.77
CA TYR A 196 -5.80 -2.02 22.23
C TYR A 196 -4.44 -1.93 22.91
N ARG A 197 -4.31 -1.00 23.85
CA ARG A 197 -3.12 -0.82 24.68
C ARG A 197 -3.46 -1.09 26.14
N PHE A 198 -2.66 -1.91 26.77
CA PHE A 198 -2.81 -2.22 28.20
C PHE A 198 -2.42 -0.99 29.04
N GLU A 199 -3.37 -0.46 29.81
CA GLU A 199 -3.13 0.69 30.71
C GLU A 199 -2.50 0.26 32.03
N LYS A 200 -2.65 -0.99 32.41
CA LYS A 200 -2.16 -1.57 33.67
C LYS A 200 -1.87 -3.07 33.49
N GLY A 201 -1.15 -3.63 34.44
CA GLY A 201 -0.79 -5.06 34.50
C GLY A 201 0.71 -5.26 34.48
N LYS A 202 1.26 -5.94 35.48
CA LYS A 202 2.70 -6.19 35.59
C LYS A 202 3.22 -6.90 34.33
N GLY A 203 4.13 -6.29 33.62
CA GLY A 203 4.73 -6.80 32.38
C GLY A 203 3.90 -6.55 31.10
N LEU A 204 2.63 -6.11 31.20
CA LEU A 204 1.79 -5.80 30.05
C LEU A 204 1.56 -4.29 29.85
N GLU A 205 1.69 -3.51 30.92
CA GLU A 205 1.46 -2.08 30.89
C GLU A 205 2.26 -1.37 29.79
N GLY A 206 1.56 -0.55 29.01
CA GLY A 206 2.11 0.16 27.85
C GLY A 206 2.25 -0.69 26.59
N HIS A 207 2.09 -2.04 26.66
CA HIS A 207 2.11 -2.87 25.47
C HIS A 207 0.81 -2.77 24.67
N ASN A 208 0.95 -2.87 23.34
CA ASN A 208 -0.17 -2.96 22.42
C ASN A 208 -0.45 -4.43 22.09
N LEU A 209 -1.73 -4.85 22.14
CA LEU A 209 -2.11 -6.24 21.91
C LEU A 209 -1.71 -6.74 20.51
N GLY A 210 -1.90 -5.91 19.47
CA GLY A 210 -1.50 -6.30 18.12
C GLY A 210 0.02 -6.44 17.96
N ASN A 211 0.82 -5.66 18.70
CA ASN A 211 2.27 -5.86 18.74
C ASN A 211 2.64 -7.19 19.41
N LEU A 212 1.95 -7.56 20.50
CA LEU A 212 2.13 -8.86 21.15
C LEU A 212 1.74 -10.02 20.23
N LEU A 213 0.64 -9.89 19.48
CA LEU A 213 0.21 -10.90 18.50
C LEU A 213 1.24 -11.08 17.38
N LEU A 214 1.77 -9.98 16.81
CA LEU A 214 2.84 -10.06 15.80
C LEU A 214 4.10 -10.70 16.36
N THR A 215 4.48 -10.37 17.60
CA THR A 215 5.62 -10.99 18.29
C THR A 215 5.42 -12.49 18.43
N ALA A 216 4.26 -12.91 18.94
CA ALA A 216 3.93 -14.33 19.10
C ALA A 216 3.95 -15.08 17.76
N LEU A 217 3.32 -14.49 16.72
CA LEU A 217 3.33 -15.07 15.37
C LEU A 217 4.75 -15.14 14.79
N SER A 218 5.61 -14.14 15.03
CA SER A 218 7.00 -14.16 14.58
C SER A 218 7.78 -15.32 15.21
N GLN A 219 7.59 -15.57 16.52
CA GLN A 219 8.18 -16.73 17.22
C GLN A 219 7.63 -18.06 16.67
N MET A 220 6.31 -18.15 16.46
CA MET A 220 5.66 -19.38 15.96
C MET A 220 6.03 -19.70 14.51
N ARG A 221 6.24 -18.71 13.67
CA ARG A 221 6.50 -18.85 12.22
C ARG A 221 7.98 -18.74 11.85
N GLY A 222 8.82 -18.36 12.81
CA GLY A 222 10.28 -18.24 12.63
C GLY A 222 10.76 -16.94 12.00
N SER A 223 9.84 -16.07 11.49
CA SER A 223 10.23 -14.77 10.95
C SER A 223 9.07 -13.77 10.95
N MET A 224 9.41 -12.47 10.96
CA MET A 224 8.42 -11.40 10.87
C MET A 224 7.64 -11.39 9.54
N PRO A 225 8.24 -11.59 8.35
CA PRO A 225 7.48 -11.70 7.10
C PRO A 225 6.41 -12.79 7.14
N GLN A 226 6.70 -13.96 7.72
CA GLN A 226 5.72 -15.03 7.87
C GLN A 226 4.62 -14.68 8.90
N ALA A 227 4.97 -13.98 9.96
CA ALA A 227 3.99 -13.44 10.92
C ALA A 227 3.04 -12.45 10.25
N VAL A 228 3.57 -11.52 9.45
CA VAL A 228 2.81 -10.55 8.67
C VAL A 228 1.83 -11.27 7.73
N LYS A 229 2.29 -12.29 7.00
CA LYS A 229 1.44 -13.08 6.11
C LYS A 229 0.30 -13.75 6.87
N SER A 230 0.59 -14.40 7.99
CA SER A 230 -0.45 -15.05 8.81
C SER A 230 -1.46 -14.05 9.36
N LEU A 231 -1.01 -12.90 9.85
CA LEU A 231 -1.92 -11.87 10.37
C LEU A 231 -2.70 -11.16 9.26
N SER A 232 -2.12 -11.05 8.07
CA SER A 232 -2.80 -10.54 6.87
C SER A 232 -4.02 -11.38 6.49
N GLU A 233 -3.90 -12.70 6.60
CA GLU A 233 -5.01 -13.63 6.37
C GLU A 233 -6.11 -13.48 7.44
N ILE A 234 -5.74 -13.36 8.72
CA ILE A 234 -6.69 -13.17 9.83
C ILE A 234 -7.45 -11.84 9.67
N LEU A 235 -6.75 -10.77 9.34
CA LEU A 235 -7.32 -9.43 9.16
C LEU A 235 -7.98 -9.24 7.80
N ASN A 236 -7.86 -10.21 6.89
CA ASN A 236 -8.38 -10.15 5.52
C ASN A 236 -8.02 -8.82 4.83
N ILE A 237 -6.72 -8.48 4.81
CA ILE A 237 -6.26 -7.18 4.30
C ILE A 237 -6.45 -7.05 2.79
N GLN A 238 -6.64 -5.81 2.33
CA GLN A 238 -6.66 -5.46 0.89
C GLN A 238 -5.29 -4.97 0.46
N GLY A 239 -4.49 -5.85 -0.15
CA GLY A 239 -3.11 -5.57 -0.54
C GLY A 239 -2.10 -6.38 0.26
N GLN A 240 -0.88 -5.90 0.36
CA GLN A 240 0.19 -6.55 1.11
C GLN A 240 0.98 -5.55 1.95
N VAL A 241 1.49 -6.02 3.09
CA VAL A 241 2.39 -5.28 3.98
C VAL A 241 3.74 -5.96 3.97
N ILE A 242 4.79 -5.19 3.66
CA ILE A 242 6.13 -5.70 3.44
C ILE A 242 7.10 -4.90 4.31
N PRO A 243 7.81 -5.51 5.26
CA PRO A 243 8.93 -4.87 5.94
C PRO A 243 9.99 -4.44 4.92
N VAL A 244 10.51 -3.22 5.01
CA VAL A 244 11.52 -2.72 4.05
C VAL A 244 12.80 -3.54 4.08
N THR A 245 13.13 -4.10 5.24
CA THR A 245 14.27 -5.02 5.46
C THR A 245 13.86 -6.12 6.44
N GLU A 246 14.56 -7.25 6.40
CA GLU A 246 14.38 -8.36 7.34
C GLU A 246 15.44 -8.37 8.45
N THR A 247 16.34 -7.40 8.45
CA THR A 247 17.45 -7.31 9.40
C THR A 247 17.19 -6.21 10.43
N VAL A 248 17.37 -6.54 11.70
CA VAL A 248 17.30 -5.57 12.80
C VAL A 248 18.46 -4.58 12.67
N ASN A 249 18.15 -3.31 12.81
CA ASN A 249 19.11 -2.22 12.72
C ASN A 249 18.74 -1.08 13.66
N THR A 250 19.64 -0.13 13.84
CA THR A 250 19.42 1.09 14.61
C THR A 250 19.61 2.29 13.69
N LEU A 251 18.65 3.20 13.72
CA LEU A 251 18.71 4.45 12.97
C LEU A 251 19.66 5.42 13.67
N LYS A 252 20.56 6.05 12.93
CA LYS A 252 21.49 7.06 13.44
C LYS A 252 21.42 8.33 12.60
N ALA A 253 21.55 9.48 13.25
CA ALA A 253 21.58 10.79 12.62
C ALA A 253 22.83 11.57 13.08
N GLU A 254 23.49 12.24 12.15
CA GLU A 254 24.49 13.27 12.40
C GLU A 254 23.85 14.64 12.19
N LEU A 255 23.97 15.51 13.19
CA LEU A 255 23.52 16.89 13.11
C LEU A 255 24.61 17.80 12.51
N GLU A 256 24.25 19.04 12.18
CA GLU A 256 25.17 20.02 11.59
C GLU A 256 26.38 20.36 12.47
N ASP A 257 26.21 20.28 13.79
CA ASP A 257 27.29 20.52 14.77
C ASP A 257 28.18 19.28 15.02
N GLY A 258 27.90 18.15 14.34
CA GLY A 258 28.62 16.89 14.50
C GLY A 258 28.05 15.98 15.60
N THR A 259 26.99 16.38 16.31
CA THR A 259 26.32 15.53 17.31
C THR A 259 25.73 14.29 16.62
N ILE A 260 25.97 13.10 17.22
CA ILE A 260 25.37 11.85 16.77
C ILE A 260 24.20 11.47 17.66
N MET A 261 23.05 11.28 17.04
CA MET A 261 21.85 10.72 17.68
C MET A 261 21.69 9.26 17.28
N GLU A 262 21.29 8.43 18.22
CA GLU A 262 21.11 6.99 18.03
C GLU A 262 19.73 6.56 18.51
N GLY A 263 19.01 5.82 17.67
CA GLY A 263 17.64 5.37 17.87
C GLY A 263 16.61 6.29 17.22
N GLU A 264 15.59 5.67 16.60
CA GLU A 264 14.50 6.37 15.93
C GLU A 264 13.75 7.27 16.90
N HIS A 265 13.38 6.76 18.06
CA HIS A 265 12.60 7.50 19.07
C HIS A 265 13.32 8.77 19.54
N ARG A 266 14.65 8.68 19.76
CA ARG A 266 15.46 9.83 20.17
C ARG A 266 15.57 10.86 19.05
N ILE A 267 15.73 10.42 17.81
CA ILE A 267 15.76 11.30 16.62
C ILE A 267 14.38 11.94 16.43
N ASP A 268 13.31 11.18 16.61
CA ASP A 268 11.92 11.62 16.47
C ASP A 268 11.54 12.72 17.47
N LEU A 269 11.99 12.61 18.71
CA LEU A 269 11.74 13.58 19.79
C LEU A 269 12.82 14.67 19.90
N PHE A 270 13.95 14.51 19.21
CA PHE A 270 15.12 15.39 19.29
C PHE A 270 15.60 15.61 20.73
N GLU A 271 15.61 14.52 21.52
CA GLU A 271 15.87 14.57 22.94
C GLU A 271 17.31 15.01 23.27
N GLY A 272 17.43 16.06 24.10
CA GLY A 272 18.70 16.52 24.64
C GLY A 272 19.58 17.31 23.69
N VAL A 273 19.03 17.77 22.55
CA VAL A 273 19.73 18.59 21.54
C VAL A 273 18.95 19.84 21.19
N ASP A 274 19.62 20.83 20.62
CA ASP A 274 18.97 22.07 20.14
C ASP A 274 18.04 21.74 18.96
N PRO A 275 16.73 22.01 19.09
CA PRO A 275 15.76 21.73 18.00
C PRO A 275 15.94 22.58 16.74
N ASN A 276 16.85 23.54 16.72
CA ASN A 276 17.18 24.34 15.55
C ASN A 276 18.29 23.72 14.70
N LEU A 277 19.02 22.73 15.23
CA LEU A 277 20.02 22.01 14.45
C LEU A 277 19.35 21.15 13.39
N ARG A 278 19.95 21.08 12.21
CA ARG A 278 19.44 20.25 11.12
C ARG A 278 20.13 18.89 11.10
N ILE A 279 19.41 17.88 10.64
CA ILE A 279 19.98 16.57 10.35
C ILE A 279 20.84 16.69 9.10
N LYS A 280 22.15 16.50 9.24
CA LYS A 280 23.12 16.52 8.15
C LYS A 280 23.09 15.24 7.35
N ARG A 281 23.00 14.07 8.02
CA ARG A 281 22.83 12.76 7.38
C ARG A 281 22.15 11.77 8.31
N LEU A 282 21.51 10.78 7.66
CA LEU A 282 20.85 9.65 8.31
C LEU A 282 21.45 8.36 7.77
N TRP A 283 21.68 7.34 8.62
CA TRP A 283 22.11 6.01 8.20
C TRP A 283 21.60 4.94 9.16
N GLN A 284 21.74 3.69 8.77
CA GLN A 284 21.40 2.52 9.59
C GLN A 284 22.66 1.78 10.02
N GLU A 285 22.68 1.29 11.25
CA GLU A 285 23.79 0.51 11.78
C GLU A 285 23.26 -0.77 12.45
N PRO A 286 23.68 -1.98 12.01
CA PRO A 286 24.53 -2.18 10.80
C PRO A 286 23.81 -1.72 9.52
N PRO A 287 24.53 -1.49 8.41
CA PRO A 287 23.93 -1.30 7.11
C PRO A 287 23.11 -2.53 6.72
N VAL A 288 21.91 -2.31 6.21
CA VAL A 288 20.98 -3.40 5.85
C VAL A 288 20.57 -3.34 4.40
N SER A 289 20.22 -4.49 3.84
CA SER A 289 19.68 -4.62 2.49
C SER A 289 18.16 -4.72 2.50
N ALA A 290 17.57 -4.31 1.38
CA ALA A 290 16.13 -4.37 1.19
C ALA A 290 15.61 -5.81 1.17
N ASN A 291 14.41 -5.99 1.70
CA ASN A 291 13.62 -7.21 1.51
C ASN A 291 13.35 -7.42 0.00
N PRO A 292 13.62 -8.62 -0.55
CA PRO A 292 13.36 -8.91 -1.96
C PRO A 292 11.93 -8.63 -2.41
N ASP A 293 10.93 -8.86 -1.57
CA ASP A 293 9.52 -8.57 -1.85
C ASP A 293 9.27 -7.05 -1.96
N ALA A 294 9.98 -6.23 -1.18
CA ALA A 294 9.92 -4.78 -1.28
C ALA A 294 10.49 -4.30 -2.62
N LEU A 295 11.63 -4.84 -3.04
CA LEU A 295 12.22 -4.53 -4.35
C LEU A 295 11.27 -4.96 -5.49
N ALA A 296 10.70 -6.16 -5.40
CA ALA A 296 9.74 -6.64 -6.40
C ALA A 296 8.50 -5.75 -6.47
N ALA A 297 7.97 -5.29 -5.33
CA ALA A 297 6.84 -4.38 -5.29
C ALA A 297 7.15 -3.03 -5.98
N LEU A 298 8.34 -2.47 -5.77
CA LEU A 298 8.78 -1.21 -6.39
C LEU A 298 9.00 -1.33 -7.90
N VAL A 299 9.66 -2.41 -8.33
CA VAL A 299 9.94 -2.67 -9.76
C VAL A 299 8.66 -2.88 -10.56
N ASN A 300 7.70 -3.61 -9.97
CA ASN A 300 6.43 -3.95 -10.62
C ASN A 300 5.34 -2.88 -10.45
N ALA A 301 5.57 -1.83 -9.67
CA ALA A 301 4.60 -0.77 -9.47
C ALA A 301 4.31 0.01 -10.76
N HIS A 302 3.10 0.54 -10.87
CA HIS A 302 2.73 1.60 -11.82
C HIS A 302 2.92 2.98 -11.18
N LEU A 303 2.72 3.05 -9.87
CA LEU A 303 2.92 4.26 -9.08
C LEU A 303 3.67 3.92 -7.79
N ILE A 304 4.61 4.77 -7.43
CA ILE A 304 5.34 4.73 -6.16
C ILE A 304 5.00 6.00 -5.40
N ILE A 305 4.51 5.85 -4.16
CA ILE A 305 4.15 6.97 -3.30
C ILE A 305 5.11 7.00 -2.11
N LEU A 306 5.78 8.12 -1.92
CA LEU A 306 6.68 8.39 -0.80
C LEU A 306 5.94 9.24 0.23
N GLY A 307 5.78 8.72 1.44
CA GLY A 307 5.03 9.38 2.50
C GLY A 307 3.49 9.26 2.33
N PRO A 308 2.71 10.10 3.07
CA PRO A 308 3.17 11.04 4.08
C PRO A 308 3.73 10.33 5.32
N GLY A 309 4.48 11.08 6.12
CA GLY A 309 5.11 10.62 7.35
C GLY A 309 6.22 11.56 7.77
N ASP A 310 6.79 11.36 8.93
CA ASP A 310 7.95 12.14 9.37
C ASP A 310 9.08 11.97 8.36
N LEU A 311 9.67 13.09 7.96
CA LEU A 311 10.56 13.13 6.80
C LEU A 311 11.72 12.15 6.94
N PHE A 312 12.46 12.25 8.04
CA PHE A 312 13.66 11.43 8.26
C PHE A 312 13.32 10.07 8.87
N THR A 313 12.51 10.03 9.92
CA THR A 313 12.23 8.79 10.67
C THR A 313 11.26 7.84 9.97
N SER A 314 10.36 8.34 9.12
CA SER A 314 9.38 7.48 8.42
C SER A 314 9.63 7.34 6.92
N VAL A 315 10.07 8.39 6.21
CA VAL A 315 10.23 8.33 4.75
C VAL A 315 11.68 8.05 4.35
N VAL A 316 12.62 8.91 4.78
CA VAL A 316 14.05 8.76 4.44
C VAL A 316 14.63 7.48 5.02
N SER A 317 14.17 7.06 6.22
CA SER A 317 14.57 5.78 6.84
C SER A 317 14.34 4.56 5.94
N ASN A 318 13.35 4.61 5.05
CA ASN A 318 13.17 3.59 4.00
C ASN A 318 14.17 3.76 2.85
N LEU A 319 14.44 5.00 2.42
CA LEU A 319 15.28 5.29 1.24
C LEU A 319 16.75 4.90 1.45
N ILE A 320 17.22 4.95 2.71
CA ILE A 320 18.61 4.58 3.07
C ILE A 320 18.84 3.06 3.20
N VAL A 321 17.79 2.25 3.10
CA VAL A 321 17.94 0.78 3.04
C VAL A 321 18.53 0.41 1.68
N GLY A 322 19.63 -0.35 1.70
CA GLY A 322 20.39 -0.68 0.48
C GLY A 322 19.53 -1.34 -0.60
N GLY A 323 19.48 -0.76 -1.78
CA GLY A 323 18.70 -1.20 -2.92
C GLY A 323 17.35 -0.49 -3.12
N ILE A 324 16.81 0.20 -2.11
CA ILE A 324 15.48 0.87 -2.22
C ILE A 324 15.55 2.10 -3.13
N ALA A 325 16.48 3.02 -2.88
CA ALA A 325 16.61 4.24 -3.70
C ALA A 325 16.92 3.90 -5.16
N GLU A 326 17.79 2.92 -5.39
CA GLU A 326 18.11 2.39 -6.72
C GLU A 326 16.89 1.78 -7.41
N ALA A 327 16.11 0.95 -6.71
CA ALA A 327 14.90 0.36 -7.25
C ALA A 327 13.87 1.43 -7.64
N ILE A 328 13.67 2.44 -6.80
CA ILE A 328 12.77 3.58 -7.09
C ILE A 328 13.26 4.35 -8.33
N THR A 329 14.55 4.66 -8.40
CA THR A 329 15.11 5.45 -9.49
C THR A 329 15.15 4.70 -10.82
N ALA A 330 15.30 3.37 -10.79
CA ALA A 330 15.28 2.51 -11.97
C ALA A 330 13.86 2.15 -12.43
N SER A 331 12.86 2.22 -11.53
CA SER A 331 11.48 1.86 -11.84
C SER A 331 10.87 2.79 -12.91
N ARG A 332 10.03 2.23 -13.78
CA ARG A 332 9.20 2.97 -14.74
C ARG A 332 7.94 3.57 -14.10
N ALA A 333 7.66 3.25 -12.86
CA ALA A 333 6.52 3.79 -12.12
C ALA A 333 6.56 5.33 -12.08
N LYS A 334 5.40 5.96 -12.00
CA LYS A 334 5.29 7.38 -11.63
C LYS A 334 5.58 7.55 -10.14
N LYS A 335 6.43 8.49 -9.78
CA LYS A 335 6.86 8.76 -8.40
C LYS A 335 6.13 9.98 -7.88
N ILE A 336 5.45 9.79 -6.76
CA ILE A 336 4.66 10.82 -6.09
C ILE A 336 5.23 11.01 -4.69
N TYR A 337 5.59 12.22 -4.33
CA TYR A 337 5.91 12.57 -2.95
C TYR A 337 4.76 13.35 -2.34
N ILE A 338 4.35 12.97 -1.12
CA ILE A 338 3.34 13.69 -0.34
C ILE A 338 4.06 14.47 0.75
N CYS A 339 4.10 15.81 0.58
CA CYS A 339 4.78 16.69 1.50
C CYS A 339 4.03 16.79 2.83
N ASN A 340 4.77 16.92 3.93
CA ASN A 340 4.20 17.11 5.26
C ASN A 340 3.32 18.36 5.32
N VAL A 341 2.29 18.31 6.17
CA VAL A 341 1.40 19.47 6.41
C VAL A 341 1.97 20.40 7.46
N MET A 342 2.60 19.83 8.47
CA MET A 342 3.24 20.56 9.58
C MET A 342 4.72 20.18 9.65
N THR A 343 5.54 21.12 10.10
CA THR A 343 6.92 20.81 10.49
C THR A 343 6.91 19.98 11.77
N LYS A 344 8.04 19.34 12.06
CA LYS A 344 8.28 18.61 13.28
C LYS A 344 9.48 19.22 13.99
N ALA A 345 9.28 19.60 15.25
CA ALA A 345 10.34 20.22 16.05
C ALA A 345 11.60 19.33 16.07
N GLY A 346 12.74 19.92 15.78
CA GLY A 346 14.02 19.25 15.68
C GLY A 346 14.25 18.59 14.32
N GLU A 347 13.36 17.72 13.89
CA GLU A 347 13.53 16.97 12.64
C GLU A 347 13.44 17.87 11.40
N THR A 348 12.42 18.73 11.33
CA THR A 348 12.17 19.63 10.19
C THR A 348 11.79 21.04 10.63
N THR A 349 12.40 21.54 11.72
CA THR A 349 12.19 22.89 12.22
C THR A 349 12.46 23.92 11.11
N HIS A 350 11.49 24.81 10.86
CA HIS A 350 11.52 25.84 9.82
C HIS A 350 11.66 25.34 8.37
N TYR A 351 11.45 24.04 8.11
CA TYR A 351 11.45 23.53 6.74
C TYR A 351 10.23 24.03 5.96
N LYS A 352 10.50 24.40 4.71
CA LYS A 352 9.47 24.68 3.71
C LYS A 352 9.27 23.46 2.80
N ALA A 353 8.25 23.49 1.96
CA ALA A 353 8.02 22.39 1.03
C ALA A 353 9.24 22.09 0.16
N SER A 354 9.95 23.14 -0.29
CA SER A 354 11.18 22.99 -1.06
C SER A 354 12.32 22.29 -0.30
N ASP A 355 12.40 22.46 1.03
CA ASP A 355 13.41 21.78 1.84
C ASP A 355 13.10 20.29 1.96
N HIS A 356 11.83 19.94 2.23
CA HIS A 356 11.38 18.54 2.24
C HIS A 356 11.68 17.86 0.90
N ILE A 357 11.38 18.52 -0.22
CA ILE A 357 11.62 17.98 -1.57
C ILE A 357 13.12 17.76 -1.80
N ARG A 358 13.97 18.73 -1.42
CA ARG A 358 15.43 18.60 -1.58
C ARG A 358 15.99 17.40 -0.83
N GLU A 359 15.51 17.13 0.39
CA GLU A 359 15.96 15.97 1.14
C GLU A 359 15.51 14.65 0.46
N ILE A 360 14.28 14.56 -0.03
CA ILE A 360 13.84 13.38 -0.78
C ILE A 360 14.70 13.17 -2.03
N VAL A 361 14.93 14.20 -2.83
CA VAL A 361 15.78 14.13 -4.03
C VAL A 361 17.20 13.74 -3.67
N ARG A 362 17.75 14.29 -2.58
CA ARG A 362 19.09 13.98 -2.08
C ARG A 362 19.27 12.51 -1.76
N TYR A 363 18.32 11.92 -1.01
CA TYR A 363 18.38 10.49 -0.63
C TYR A 363 18.00 9.53 -1.78
N LEU A 364 17.29 10.00 -2.81
CA LEU A 364 17.10 9.26 -4.06
C LEU A 364 18.34 9.32 -4.98
N GLY A 365 19.30 10.21 -4.69
CA GLY A 365 20.52 10.42 -5.49
C GLY A 365 20.31 11.22 -6.78
N ARG A 366 19.08 11.39 -7.24
CA ARG A 366 18.69 12.22 -8.38
C ARG A 366 17.20 12.57 -8.33
N ASP A 367 16.81 13.64 -9.02
CA ASP A 367 15.41 14.01 -9.15
C ASP A 367 14.71 13.11 -10.17
N VAL A 368 13.86 12.23 -9.64
CA VAL A 368 13.02 11.28 -10.40
C VAL A 368 11.53 11.45 -10.07
N LEU A 369 11.18 12.47 -9.30
CA LEU A 369 9.80 12.72 -8.93
C LEU A 369 8.98 13.17 -10.14
N ASP A 370 7.79 12.62 -10.32
CA ASP A 370 6.83 13.08 -11.33
C ASP A 370 5.82 14.07 -10.73
N TYR A 371 5.43 13.86 -9.49
CA TYR A 371 4.46 14.68 -8.77
C TYR A 371 4.89 14.92 -7.33
N VAL A 372 4.59 16.13 -6.82
CA VAL A 372 4.62 16.44 -5.39
C VAL A 372 3.27 17.00 -4.99
N LEU A 373 2.65 16.42 -3.96
CA LEU A 373 1.41 16.93 -3.37
C LEU A 373 1.74 17.81 -2.17
N CYS A 374 1.32 19.05 -2.21
CA CYS A 374 1.44 20.02 -1.13
C CYS A 374 0.04 20.47 -0.66
N SER A 375 -0.12 20.63 0.66
CA SER A 375 -1.42 21.03 1.23
C SER A 375 -1.64 22.55 1.14
N THR A 376 -2.87 22.92 0.76
CA THR A 376 -3.39 24.28 0.87
C THR A 376 -4.34 24.47 2.04
N THR A 377 -4.51 23.43 2.87
CA THR A 377 -5.42 23.47 4.01
C THR A 377 -5.04 24.60 4.95
N THR A 378 -6.00 25.44 5.29
CA THR A 378 -5.86 26.47 6.32
C THR A 378 -6.36 25.95 7.64
N PHE A 379 -5.70 26.31 8.73
CA PHE A 379 -6.00 25.83 10.07
C PHE A 379 -6.50 26.94 10.99
N SER A 380 -7.27 26.57 11.98
CA SER A 380 -7.77 27.51 12.99
C SER A 380 -6.60 28.12 13.79
N TYR A 381 -6.81 29.32 14.29
CA TYR A 381 -5.85 29.96 15.19
C TYR A 381 -5.57 29.10 16.43
N ALA A 382 -6.60 28.42 16.96
CA ALA A 382 -6.47 27.54 18.11
C ALA A 382 -5.49 26.37 17.82
N ALA A 383 -5.65 25.68 16.68
CA ALA A 383 -4.75 24.62 16.27
C ALA A 383 -3.31 25.14 16.08
N LEU A 384 -3.14 26.22 15.32
CA LEU A 384 -1.82 26.82 15.08
C LEU A 384 -1.10 27.19 16.37
N ARG A 385 -1.83 27.69 17.36
CA ARG A 385 -1.27 28.03 18.69
C ARG A 385 -0.76 26.79 19.43
N VAL A 386 -1.49 25.67 19.36
CA VAL A 386 -1.06 24.39 19.99
C VAL A 386 0.24 23.88 19.35
N TYR A 387 0.34 23.97 18.02
CA TYR A 387 1.55 23.55 17.30
C TYR A 387 2.72 24.50 17.56
N ALA A 388 2.49 25.80 17.56
CA ALA A 388 3.53 26.80 17.87
C ALA A 388 4.15 26.61 19.28
N GLN A 389 3.36 26.18 20.27
CA GLN A 389 3.89 25.83 21.59
C GLN A 389 4.87 24.64 21.58
N LYS A 390 4.84 23.83 20.50
CA LYS A 390 5.72 22.69 20.28
C LYS A 390 6.81 22.99 19.23
N ASN A 391 7.04 24.26 18.90
CA ASN A 391 7.94 24.69 17.81
C ASN A 391 7.63 24.01 16.47
N GLN A 392 6.36 23.89 16.15
CA GLN A 392 5.85 23.33 14.91
C GLN A 392 5.02 24.37 14.17
N GLU A 393 5.14 24.41 12.86
CA GLU A 393 4.45 25.35 11.99
C GLU A 393 3.95 24.68 10.71
N PRO A 394 2.97 25.26 10.00
CA PRO A 394 2.56 24.74 8.70
C PRO A 394 3.71 24.76 7.70
N VAL A 395 3.82 23.71 6.91
CA VAL A 395 4.77 23.63 5.80
C VAL A 395 4.26 24.48 4.64
N ILE A 396 4.70 25.72 4.57
CA ILE A 396 4.28 26.68 3.56
C ILE A 396 5.46 27.01 2.65
N GLU A 397 5.20 27.09 1.34
CA GLU A 397 6.18 27.58 0.36
C GLU A 397 5.56 28.70 -0.48
N ILE A 398 6.16 29.85 -0.42
CA ILE A 398 5.70 31.05 -1.16
C ILE A 398 6.53 31.21 -2.46
N SER A 399 7.76 30.68 -2.47
CA SER A 399 8.69 30.86 -3.56
C SER A 399 8.56 29.78 -4.62
N SER A 400 7.93 30.12 -5.74
CA SER A 400 7.90 29.23 -6.92
C SER A 400 9.30 28.97 -7.51
N ARG A 401 10.28 29.86 -7.23
CA ARG A 401 11.69 29.66 -7.62
C ARG A 401 12.30 28.52 -6.81
N ASN A 402 12.15 28.53 -5.47
CA ASN A 402 12.71 27.49 -4.60
C ASN A 402 12.18 26.10 -4.96
N LEU A 403 10.89 26.02 -5.32
CA LEU A 403 10.28 24.74 -5.76
C LEU A 403 10.89 24.26 -7.07
N ARG A 404 11.08 25.16 -8.07
CA ARG A 404 11.71 24.79 -9.35
C ARG A 404 13.19 24.40 -9.21
N GLU A 405 13.90 24.97 -8.24
CA GLU A 405 15.27 24.59 -7.91
C GLU A 405 15.35 23.25 -7.18
N ALA A 406 14.30 22.89 -6.41
CA ALA A 406 14.23 21.65 -5.65
C ALA A 406 13.86 20.43 -6.52
N THR A 407 12.98 20.60 -7.52
CA THR A 407 12.52 19.50 -8.37
C THR A 407 11.94 19.96 -9.71
N ARG A 408 11.96 19.06 -10.68
CA ARG A 408 11.24 19.19 -11.97
C ARG A 408 9.83 18.59 -11.93
N ALA A 409 9.44 17.98 -10.82
CA ALA A 409 8.12 17.38 -10.65
C ALA A 409 7.00 18.40 -10.81
N GLN A 410 5.82 17.95 -11.22
CA GLN A 410 4.62 18.75 -11.17
C GLN A 410 4.18 18.91 -9.71
N ILE A 411 4.18 20.14 -9.21
CA ILE A 411 3.66 20.46 -7.87
C ILE A 411 2.14 20.61 -7.95
N LEU A 412 1.43 19.83 -7.17
CA LEU A 412 -0.03 19.86 -7.03
C LEU A 412 -0.39 20.41 -5.66
N TRP A 413 -1.17 21.47 -5.66
CA TRP A 413 -1.67 22.12 -4.46
C TRP A 413 -3.13 21.75 -4.26
N ALA A 414 -3.47 21.15 -3.12
CA ALA A 414 -4.82 20.71 -2.82
C ALA A 414 -5.13 20.79 -1.33
N ASP A 415 -6.40 20.76 -0.98
CA ASP A 415 -6.83 20.62 0.41
C ASP A 415 -6.66 19.16 0.83
N LEU A 416 -5.55 18.87 1.54
CA LEU A 416 -5.13 17.50 1.86
C LEU A 416 -5.26 17.13 3.33
N ALA A 417 -5.63 18.08 4.19
CA ALA A 417 -5.61 17.86 5.63
C ALA A 417 -6.95 18.16 6.28
N SER A 418 -7.10 17.69 7.50
CA SER A 418 -8.21 18.01 8.38
C SER A 418 -7.69 18.39 9.77
N GLU A 419 -8.49 19.18 10.45
CA GLU A 419 -8.29 19.58 11.84
C GLU A 419 -9.31 18.84 12.70
N THR A 420 -8.82 17.87 13.49
CA THR A 420 -9.61 17.21 14.52
C THR A 420 -9.00 17.56 15.87
N GLU A 421 -8.51 16.60 16.64
CA GLU A 421 -7.68 16.86 17.83
C GLU A 421 -6.26 17.32 17.44
N LEU A 422 -5.79 16.87 16.27
CA LEU A 422 -4.49 17.20 15.68
C LEU A 422 -4.66 17.53 14.19
N VAL A 423 -3.79 18.37 13.66
CA VAL A 423 -3.67 18.60 12.22
C VAL A 423 -2.99 17.41 11.58
N ARG A 424 -3.68 16.74 10.66
CA ARG A 424 -3.16 15.59 9.93
C ARG A 424 -3.68 15.58 8.50
N HIS A 425 -3.00 14.84 7.65
CA HIS A 425 -3.57 14.50 6.35
C HIS A 425 -4.93 13.80 6.54
N ASP A 426 -5.84 14.10 5.63
CA ASP A 426 -7.16 13.46 5.56
C ASP A 426 -7.13 12.32 4.55
N SER A 427 -7.54 11.14 4.99
CA SER A 427 -7.47 9.92 4.18
C SER A 427 -8.30 10.00 2.90
N LEU A 428 -9.50 10.60 2.98
CA LEU A 428 -10.41 10.69 1.83
C LEU A 428 -9.98 11.80 0.86
N LYS A 429 -9.50 12.93 1.36
CA LYS A 429 -8.94 14.01 0.54
C LYS A 429 -7.70 13.53 -0.22
N LEU A 430 -6.77 12.84 0.46
CA LEU A 430 -5.61 12.23 -0.19
C LEU A 430 -6.03 11.23 -1.28
N ALA A 431 -6.97 10.34 -0.97
CA ALA A 431 -7.46 9.36 -1.93
C ALA A 431 -8.10 10.02 -3.16
N ALA A 432 -8.86 11.10 -2.98
CA ALA A 432 -9.49 11.83 -4.08
C ALA A 432 -8.45 12.45 -5.02
N GLU A 433 -7.42 13.11 -4.49
CA GLU A 433 -6.36 13.72 -5.31
C GLU A 433 -5.50 12.65 -6.02
N LEU A 434 -5.13 11.60 -5.33
CA LEU A 434 -4.37 10.50 -5.92
C LEU A 434 -5.17 9.78 -7.00
N LYS A 435 -6.48 9.63 -6.85
CA LYS A 435 -7.36 9.08 -7.88
C LYS A 435 -7.28 9.87 -9.18
N GLN A 436 -7.28 11.21 -9.12
CA GLN A 436 -7.14 12.05 -10.32
C GLN A 436 -5.81 11.80 -11.04
N ILE A 437 -4.70 11.64 -10.28
CA ILE A 437 -3.40 11.30 -10.85
C ILE A 437 -3.46 9.92 -11.51
N PHE A 438 -4.03 8.92 -10.84
CA PHE A 438 -4.16 7.56 -11.35
C PHE A 438 -4.96 7.53 -12.66
N GLU A 439 -6.10 8.21 -12.71
CA GLU A 439 -6.93 8.28 -13.92
C GLU A 439 -6.21 8.97 -15.08
N LYS A 440 -5.40 10.00 -14.79
CA LYS A 440 -4.60 10.71 -15.80
C LYS A 440 -3.49 9.84 -16.38
N GLU A 441 -2.75 9.13 -15.52
CA GLU A 441 -1.62 8.30 -15.95
C GLU A 441 -2.06 7.00 -16.64
N MET A 442 -3.24 6.49 -16.33
CA MET A 442 -3.80 5.29 -17.01
C MET A 442 -4.45 5.57 -18.36
N LYS A 443 -4.74 6.84 -18.68
CA LYS A 443 -5.28 7.22 -20.01
C LYS A 443 -4.17 7.47 -21.05
N ARG A 444 -2.91 7.48 -20.61
CA ARG A 444 -1.72 7.63 -21.46
C ARG A 444 -1.12 6.28 -21.83
#